data_2b156387649f50421115cab1ece773c4
#
_entry.id   2b156387649f50421115cab1ece773c4
#
_cell.length_a   1.000
_cell.length_b   1.000
_cell.length_c   1.000
_cell.angle_alpha   90.00
_cell.angle_beta   90.00
_cell.angle_gamma   90.00
#
_symmetry.space_group_name_H-M   'P 1'
#
loop_
_entity.id
_entity.type
_entity.pdbx_description
1 polymer ?
#
loop_
_entity_poly.entity_id
_entity_poly.type
_entity_poly.pdbx_seq_one_letter_code
_entity_poly.pdbx_strand_id
1 'polypeptide(L)' 'MVKLFIAQLYDRRDYVKTMLIVAEENRLQDKVREMGYNYCTAQEISEIDGYEIEVRPKIN' A
#
# COMPACT_ATOMS: atom_id res chain seq x y z
N MET A 1 8.82 0.99 10.46
CA MET A 1 9.37 0.23 9.33
C MET A 1 8.36 0.19 8.18
N VAL A 2 8.80 0.53 6.99
CA VAL A 2 7.91 0.50 5.84
C VAL A 2 7.69 -0.94 5.36
N LYS A 3 6.51 -1.17 4.79
CA LYS A 3 6.10 -2.46 4.27
C LYS A 3 5.48 -2.29 2.89
N LEU A 4 5.43 -3.37 2.14
CA LEU A 4 4.76 -3.39 0.84
C LEU A 4 3.32 -3.87 1.04
N PHE A 5 2.38 -3.12 0.50
CA PHE A 5 0.95 -3.48 0.55
C PHE A 5 0.37 -3.55 -0.84
N ILE A 6 -0.55 -4.49 -1.03
CA ILE A 6 -1.50 -4.41 -2.13
C ILE A 6 -2.74 -3.73 -1.58
N ALA A 7 -3.12 -2.61 -2.18
CA ALA A 7 -4.18 -1.76 -1.66
C ALA A 7 -5.28 -1.56 -2.69
N GLN A 8 -6.52 -1.69 -2.23
CA GLN A 8 -7.70 -1.35 -3.02
C GLN A 8 -8.15 0.04 -2.59
N LEU A 9 -8.16 0.98 -3.52
CA LEU A 9 -8.45 2.39 -3.25
C LEU A 9 -9.91 2.71 -3.54
N TYR A 10 -10.50 3.49 -2.65
CA TYR A 10 -11.91 3.84 -2.71
C TYR A 10 -12.11 5.35 -2.68
N ASP A 11 -13.05 5.81 -3.47
CA ASP A 11 -13.56 7.18 -3.40
C ASP A 11 -15.01 7.08 -2.92
N ARG A 12 -15.22 7.50 -1.67
CA ARG A 12 -16.49 7.30 -0.97
C ARG A 12 -16.78 5.80 -0.83
N ARG A 13 -17.79 5.27 -1.50
CA ARG A 13 -18.11 3.84 -1.43
C ARG A 13 -17.68 3.08 -2.68
N ASP A 14 -17.10 3.79 -3.64
CA ASP A 14 -16.78 3.22 -4.94
C ASP A 14 -15.33 2.77 -5.01
N TYR A 15 -15.15 1.53 -5.42
CA TYR A 15 -13.82 1.04 -5.75
C TYR A 15 -13.28 1.77 -6.97
N VAL A 16 -12.05 2.25 -6.89
CA VAL A 16 -11.41 2.97 -7.99
C VAL A 16 -10.35 2.10 -8.66
N LYS A 17 -9.38 1.62 -7.90
CA LYS A 17 -8.30 0.80 -8.45
C LYS A 17 -7.54 0.06 -7.36
N THR A 18 -6.74 -0.91 -7.78
CA THR A 18 -5.80 -1.63 -6.93
C THR A 18 -4.39 -1.21 -7.30
N MET A 19 -3.54 -0.99 -6.30
CA MET A 19 -2.14 -0.66 -6.56
C MET A 19 -1.23 -1.17 -5.44
N LEU A 20 0.06 -1.22 -5.72
CA LEU A 20 1.06 -1.53 -4.72
C LEU A 20 1.52 -0.23 -4.06
N ILE A 21 1.59 -0.23 -2.73
CA ILE A 21 1.99 0.95 -1.96
C ILE A 21 3.02 0.52 -0.92
N VAL A 22 4.07 1.33 -0.79
CA VAL A 22 5.05 1.17 0.28
C VAL A 22 4.80 2.25 1.31
N ALA A 23 4.54 1.85 2.55
CA ALA A 23 4.27 2.78 3.64
C ALA A 23 4.42 2.07 4.98
N GLU A 24 4.50 2.84 6.05
CA GLU A 24 4.30 2.30 7.39
C GLU A 24 2.80 2.00 7.55
N GLU A 25 2.49 0.91 8.24
CA GLU A 25 1.12 0.44 8.39
C GLU A 25 0.20 1.53 8.95
N ASN A 26 0.65 2.24 9.98
CA ASN A 26 -0.14 3.27 10.62
C ASN A 26 -0.24 4.57 9.81
N ARG A 27 0.46 4.67 8.68
CA ARG A 27 0.42 5.85 7.82
C ARG A 27 -0.19 5.58 6.45
N LEU A 28 -0.60 4.35 6.23
CA LEU A 28 -1.12 3.94 4.92
C LEU A 28 -2.37 4.73 4.52
N GLN A 29 -3.32 4.92 5.42
CA GLN A 29 -4.54 5.66 5.13
C GLN A 29 -4.25 7.13 4.86
N ASP A 30 -3.33 7.74 5.61
CA ASP A 30 -2.92 9.12 5.37
C ASP A 30 -2.31 9.28 3.98
N LYS A 31 -1.45 8.35 3.60
CA LYS A 31 -0.82 8.38 2.27
C LYS A 31 -1.87 8.28 1.16
N VAL A 32 -2.84 7.42 1.33
CA VAL A 32 -3.92 7.25 0.36
C VAL A 32 -4.77 8.51 0.24
N ARG A 33 -5.04 9.20 1.35
CA ARG A 33 -5.75 10.48 1.32
C ARG A 33 -4.95 11.56 0.61
N GLU A 34 -3.64 11.59 0.80
CA GLU A 34 -2.76 12.53 0.09
C GLU A 34 -2.80 12.30 -1.42
N MET A 35 -3.07 11.07 -1.84
CA MET A 35 -3.22 10.72 -3.26
C MET A 35 -4.58 11.11 -3.83
N GLY A 36 -5.51 11.55 -2.99
CA GLY A 36 -6.84 12.00 -3.42
C GLY A 36 -7.95 10.99 -3.22
N TYR A 37 -7.71 9.90 -2.50
CA TYR A 37 -8.72 8.88 -2.23
C TYR A 37 -9.20 8.96 -0.78
N ASN A 38 -10.40 8.45 -0.52
CA ASN A 38 -10.98 8.52 0.82
C ASN A 38 -10.33 7.52 1.78
N TYR A 39 -10.15 6.29 1.32
CA TYR A 39 -9.54 5.23 2.13
C TYR A 39 -9.10 4.08 1.24
N CYS A 40 -8.44 3.12 1.84
CA CYS A 40 -8.11 1.87 1.17
C CYS A 40 -8.32 0.69 2.10
N THR A 41 -8.53 -0.48 1.49
CA THR A 41 -8.30 -1.75 2.15
C THR A 41 -6.97 -2.28 1.67
N ALA A 42 -6.19 -2.91 2.53
CA ALA A 42 -4.85 -3.31 2.14
C ALA A 42 -4.44 -4.60 2.83
N GLN A 43 -3.55 -5.33 2.17
CA GLN A 43 -2.94 -6.52 2.71
C GLN A 43 -1.44 -6.42 2.51
N GLU A 44 -0.67 -6.70 3.55
CA GLU A 44 0.78 -6.72 3.46
C GLU A 44 1.23 -7.87 2.57
N ILE A 45 2.22 -7.60 1.70
CA ILE A 45 2.88 -8.62 0.92
C ILE A 45 4.28 -8.77 1.47
N SER A 46 4.53 -9.84 2.23
CA SER A 46 5.84 -10.14 2.80
C SER A 46 6.51 -11.31 2.11
N GLU A 47 5.76 -12.05 1.29
CA GLU A 47 6.25 -13.24 0.59
C GLU A 47 5.56 -13.37 -0.75
N ILE A 48 6.33 -13.70 -1.79
CA ILE A 48 5.79 -14.03 -3.11
C ILE A 48 6.50 -15.28 -3.59
N ASP A 49 5.72 -16.30 -3.93
CA ASP A 49 6.21 -17.54 -4.53
C ASP A 49 7.32 -18.20 -3.70
N GLY A 50 7.17 -18.17 -2.36
CA GLY A 50 8.13 -18.76 -1.44
C GLY A 50 9.34 -17.88 -1.13
N TYR A 51 9.40 -16.68 -1.69
CA TYR A 51 10.51 -15.75 -1.45
C TYR A 51 10.07 -14.59 -0.58
N GLU A 52 10.93 -14.22 0.37
CA GLU A 52 10.68 -13.05 1.21
C GLU A 52 10.83 -11.76 0.39
N ILE A 53 9.95 -10.81 0.68
CA ILE A 53 10.01 -9.49 0.07
C ILE A 53 10.69 -8.53 1.04
N GLU A 54 11.70 -7.83 0.55
CA GLU A 54 12.42 -6.83 1.32
C GLU A 54 12.24 -5.46 0.68
N VAL A 55 11.79 -4.48 1.47
CA VAL A 55 11.56 -3.13 1.00
C VAL A 55 12.78 -2.28 1.34
N ARG A 56 13.43 -1.74 0.32
CA ARG A 56 14.61 -0.88 0.47
C ARG A 56 14.47 0.39 -0.36
N PRO A 57 14.94 1.52 0.16
CA PRO A 57 15.02 2.72 -0.66
C PRO A 57 15.93 2.48 -1.87
N LYS A 58 15.53 3.02 -3.00
CA LYS A 58 16.37 2.96 -4.18
C LYS A 58 17.54 3.91 -4.01
N ILE A 59 18.75 3.39 -4.15
CA ILE A 59 19.98 4.17 -4.06
C ILE A 59 20.52 4.35 -5.48
N ASN A 60 20.72 5.59 -5.87
CA ASN A 60 21.28 5.94 -7.18
C ASN A 60 22.69 6.48 -7.01
#